data_5610e64d4b3f3facf30be58646ddb124
#
_entry.id   5610e64d4b3f3facf30be58646ddb124
#
_cell.length_a   1.000
_cell.length_b   1.000
_cell.length_c   1.000
_cell.angle_alpha   90.00
_cell.angle_beta   90.00
_cell.angle_gamma   90.00
#
_symmetry.space_group_name_H-M   'P 1'
#
loop_
_entity.id
_entity.type
_entity.pdbx_description
1 polymer ?
#
loop_
_entity_poly.entity_id
_entity_poly.type
_entity_poly.pdbx_seq_one_letter_code
_entity_poly.pdbx_strand_id
1 'polypeptide(L)'
;LQAQKIWPTMLIGDFFSVDSRSLPIKFDAVVGNPPFIRYQAFAGPVRTRARERAFAMGVRLDALASSWAPFLVHATSFLKVGGRVGMVLPAELLSTNYAAPVRKYLLDSFSSIELILFEKPVFPEVTEEVVLLVADGFQRGRSGSIRLVQLADIDKLGRVENSTVEVHDYMKWPGGTAASDATELLSEAASHLLVPLSAYGSIHLGAVSGANKFFAITTAQAQEWSIPREELLSLCPPGSRHLRNLRLTQRDYEQLLLQGKQALLLYPNDEPSDAVRRYLNWGEDNGINLAYKCRTRKPWWRIPGVRVCDLFFTYMNGIGPNLCANDAGLVFLNSVHGLFVHPELREVARELLPLACLSSVTLLSAELTGRSYGGGILKLEPREASNLLVASPKL
;
A
#
# COMPACT_ATOMS: atom_id res chain seq x y z
N LEU A 1 -13.05 -17.41 32.85
CA LEU A 1 -14.30 -16.73 33.26
C LEU A 1 -15.19 -17.64 34.10
N GLN A 2 -15.38 -18.90 33.69
CA GLN A 2 -16.18 -19.87 34.49
C GLN A 2 -15.56 -20.16 35.88
N ALA A 3 -14.23 -20.20 35.96
CA ALA A 3 -13.54 -20.41 37.23
C ALA A 3 -13.77 -19.28 38.24
N GLN A 4 -14.15 -18.08 37.77
CA GLN A 4 -14.41 -16.90 38.64
C GLN A 4 -15.91 -16.61 38.81
N LYS A 5 -16.81 -17.51 38.36
CA LYS A 5 -18.27 -17.33 38.40
C LYS A 5 -18.77 -16.03 37.75
N ILE A 6 -18.05 -15.55 36.70
CA ILE A 6 -18.45 -14.38 35.93
C ILE A 6 -19.31 -14.86 34.76
N TRP A 7 -20.56 -14.40 34.71
CA TRP A 7 -21.52 -14.70 33.62
C TRP A 7 -21.52 -13.56 32.62
N PRO A 8 -21.00 -13.73 31.39
CA PRO A 8 -21.05 -12.68 30.37
C PRO A 8 -22.48 -12.51 29.81
N THR A 9 -22.91 -11.28 29.63
CA THR A 9 -24.06 -10.97 28.81
C THR A 9 -23.64 -11.00 27.33
N MET A 10 -24.30 -11.84 26.51
CA MET A 10 -23.99 -11.97 25.10
C MET A 10 -25.11 -11.38 24.24
N LEU A 11 -24.74 -10.48 23.34
CA LEU A 11 -25.62 -9.94 22.31
C LEU A 11 -25.09 -10.38 20.94
N ILE A 12 -25.94 -11.05 20.15
CA ILE A 12 -25.57 -11.51 18.79
C ILE A 12 -26.29 -10.62 17.79
N GLY A 13 -25.54 -10.02 16.88
CA GLY A 13 -26.10 -9.17 15.84
C GLY A 13 -25.06 -8.28 15.15
N ASP A 14 -25.56 -7.39 14.27
CA ASP A 14 -24.72 -6.37 13.66
C ASP A 14 -24.34 -5.32 14.72
N PHE A 15 -23.04 -5.19 14.98
CA PHE A 15 -22.51 -4.26 15.99
C PHE A 15 -22.95 -2.81 15.75
N PHE A 16 -23.02 -2.38 14.49
CA PHE A 16 -23.43 -1.02 14.16
C PHE A 16 -24.94 -0.76 14.37
N SER A 17 -25.76 -1.80 14.54
CA SER A 17 -27.18 -1.64 14.90
C SER A 17 -27.36 -1.29 16.38
N VAL A 18 -26.39 -1.61 17.24
CA VAL A 18 -26.44 -1.31 18.67
C VAL A 18 -26.14 0.18 18.90
N ASP A 19 -27.06 0.89 19.54
CA ASP A 19 -26.82 2.28 19.95
C ASP A 19 -26.32 2.32 21.40
N SER A 20 -25.16 2.94 21.58
CA SER A 20 -24.56 3.06 22.93
C SER A 20 -25.43 3.87 23.91
N ARG A 21 -26.37 4.68 23.39
CA ARG A 21 -27.32 5.45 24.20
C ARG A 21 -28.50 4.61 24.68
N SER A 22 -28.77 3.48 24.01
CA SER A 22 -29.84 2.56 24.41
C SER A 22 -29.40 1.57 25.50
N LEU A 23 -28.11 1.51 25.80
CA LEU A 23 -27.62 0.66 26.88
C LEU A 23 -27.71 1.39 28.23
N PRO A 24 -28.12 0.69 29.29
CA PRO A 24 -28.30 1.30 30.63
C PRO A 24 -26.96 1.67 31.31
N ILE A 25 -25.88 1.12 30.81
CA ILE A 25 -24.53 1.31 31.39
C ILE A 25 -23.50 1.62 30.32
N LYS A 26 -22.47 2.34 30.68
CA LYS A 26 -21.22 2.49 29.95
C LYS A 26 -20.14 1.61 30.58
N PHE A 27 -19.13 1.28 29.83
CA PHE A 27 -18.09 0.35 30.21
C PHE A 27 -16.78 1.06 30.61
N ASP A 28 -16.05 0.44 31.51
CA ASP A 28 -14.71 0.93 31.92
C ASP A 28 -13.66 0.62 30.87
N ALA A 29 -13.85 -0.46 30.11
CA ALA A 29 -12.96 -0.83 29.02
C ALA A 29 -13.71 -1.47 27.85
N VAL A 30 -13.18 -1.30 26.66
CA VAL A 30 -13.57 -1.98 25.42
C VAL A 30 -12.36 -2.71 24.87
N VAL A 31 -12.51 -4.02 24.62
CA VAL A 31 -11.45 -4.87 24.06
C VAL A 31 -12.01 -5.62 22.86
N GLY A 32 -11.23 -5.73 21.80
CA GLY A 32 -11.71 -6.42 20.60
C GLY A 32 -10.69 -6.62 19.49
N ASN A 33 -11.08 -7.48 18.55
CA ASN A 33 -10.43 -7.66 17.27
C ASN A 33 -11.53 -7.48 16.19
N PRO A 34 -11.70 -6.28 15.63
CA PRO A 34 -12.75 -6.01 14.65
C PRO A 34 -12.46 -6.70 13.32
N PRO A 35 -13.49 -6.98 12.51
CA PRO A 35 -13.28 -7.54 11.18
C PRO A 35 -12.60 -6.54 10.24
N PHE A 36 -11.55 -6.97 9.50
CA PHE A 36 -10.80 -6.15 8.53
C PHE A 36 -11.35 -6.28 7.11
N ILE A 37 -12.61 -5.90 6.90
CA ILE A 37 -13.26 -5.97 5.58
C ILE A 37 -12.83 -4.76 4.76
N ARG A 38 -12.16 -4.99 3.63
CA ARG A 38 -11.72 -3.93 2.73
C ARG A 38 -12.92 -3.21 2.11
N TYR A 39 -12.75 -1.93 1.77
CA TYR A 39 -13.84 -1.07 1.27
C TYR A 39 -14.57 -1.63 0.04
N GLN A 40 -13.92 -2.45 -0.81
CA GLN A 40 -14.55 -3.08 -1.98
C GLN A 40 -15.63 -4.11 -1.58
N ALA A 41 -15.40 -4.84 -0.48
CA ALA A 41 -16.33 -5.83 0.05
C ALA A 41 -17.23 -5.29 1.16
N PHE A 42 -16.84 -4.17 1.79
CA PHE A 42 -17.62 -3.47 2.81
C PHE A 42 -18.63 -2.53 2.16
N ALA A 43 -19.85 -3.01 1.93
CA ALA A 43 -20.87 -2.31 1.13
C ALA A 43 -22.28 -2.40 1.76
N GLY A 44 -23.25 -1.74 1.13
CA GLY A 44 -24.65 -1.82 1.49
C GLY A 44 -25.04 -1.14 2.81
N PRO A 45 -26.19 -1.50 3.41
CA PRO A 45 -26.75 -0.84 4.59
C PRO A 45 -25.85 -0.87 5.83
N VAL A 46 -25.06 -1.93 5.99
CA VAL A 46 -24.11 -2.06 7.11
C VAL A 46 -23.03 -0.98 7.02
N ARG A 47 -22.49 -0.72 5.84
CA ARG A 47 -21.50 0.35 5.63
C ARG A 47 -22.10 1.73 5.90
N THR A 48 -23.32 1.97 5.47
CA THR A 48 -24.03 3.25 5.71
C THR A 48 -24.16 3.49 7.21
N ARG A 49 -24.71 2.52 7.95
CA ARG A 49 -24.81 2.62 9.42
C ARG A 49 -23.45 2.82 10.10
N ALA A 50 -22.45 2.08 9.68
CA ALA A 50 -21.10 2.20 10.24
C ALA A 50 -20.55 3.63 10.11
N ARG A 51 -20.72 4.26 8.95
CA ARG A 51 -20.31 5.65 8.71
C ARG A 51 -21.14 6.64 9.53
N GLU A 52 -22.41 6.43 9.66
CA GLU A 52 -23.31 7.24 10.51
C GLU A 52 -22.88 7.17 11.98
N ARG A 53 -22.52 5.98 12.48
CA ARG A 53 -21.98 5.80 13.84
C ARG A 53 -20.68 6.54 14.06
N ALA A 54 -19.76 6.44 13.10
CA ALA A 54 -18.50 7.20 13.17
C ALA A 54 -18.75 8.71 13.11
N PHE A 55 -19.65 9.16 12.24
CA PHE A 55 -20.01 10.57 12.12
C PHE A 55 -20.66 11.12 13.40
N ALA A 56 -21.50 10.35 14.08
CA ALA A 56 -22.07 10.72 15.36
C ALA A 56 -21.01 10.93 16.46
N MET A 57 -19.82 10.35 16.30
CA MET A 57 -18.64 10.56 17.16
C MET A 57 -17.70 11.66 16.63
N GLY A 58 -18.11 12.41 15.62
CA GLY A 58 -17.32 13.49 15.01
C GLY A 58 -16.30 13.04 13.97
N VAL A 59 -16.31 11.76 13.55
CA VAL A 59 -15.34 11.23 12.59
C VAL A 59 -15.99 11.05 11.22
N ARG A 60 -15.55 11.86 10.25
CA ARG A 60 -16.00 11.76 8.86
C ARG A 60 -15.07 10.83 8.07
N LEU A 61 -15.55 9.64 7.75
CA LEU A 61 -14.83 8.65 6.97
C LEU A 61 -15.19 8.76 5.47
N ASP A 62 -14.18 8.62 4.62
CA ASP A 62 -14.35 8.61 3.16
C ASP A 62 -14.86 7.26 2.62
N ALA A 63 -14.99 7.18 1.29
CA ALA A 63 -15.46 5.99 0.62
C ALA A 63 -14.43 4.84 0.57
N LEU A 64 -13.18 5.08 0.94
CA LEU A 64 -12.10 4.09 0.92
C LEU A 64 -11.86 3.45 2.29
N ALA A 65 -12.60 3.86 3.32
CA ALA A 65 -12.45 3.34 4.67
C ALA A 65 -12.88 1.87 4.77
N SER A 66 -11.99 1.03 5.29
CA SER A 66 -12.24 -0.36 5.67
C SER A 66 -13.09 -0.43 6.96
N SER A 67 -13.70 -1.58 7.24
CA SER A 67 -14.69 -1.77 8.34
C SER A 67 -14.14 -1.52 9.74
N TRP A 68 -12.84 -1.73 9.96
CA TRP A 68 -12.23 -1.54 11.28
C TRP A 68 -12.27 -0.08 11.75
N ALA A 69 -12.19 0.89 10.81
CA ALA A 69 -12.15 2.31 11.15
C ALA A 69 -13.45 2.80 11.83
N PRO A 70 -14.64 2.64 11.23
CA PRO A 70 -15.88 2.96 11.92
C PRO A 70 -16.14 2.07 13.14
N PHE A 71 -15.65 0.81 13.13
CA PHE A 71 -15.81 -0.11 14.26
C PHE A 71 -15.09 0.42 15.50
N LEU A 72 -13.82 0.79 15.39
CA LEU A 72 -13.06 1.37 16.49
C LEU A 72 -13.76 2.62 17.05
N VAL A 73 -14.12 3.57 16.17
CA VAL A 73 -14.79 4.81 16.58
C VAL A 73 -16.12 4.54 17.28
N HIS A 74 -16.93 3.65 16.72
CA HIS A 74 -18.21 3.29 17.34
C HIS A 74 -18.01 2.59 18.70
N ALA A 75 -17.02 1.72 18.81
CA ALA A 75 -16.72 1.01 20.05
C ALA A 75 -16.39 1.96 21.21
N THR A 76 -15.70 3.06 20.94
CA THR A 76 -15.42 4.06 21.99
C THR A 76 -16.67 4.77 22.53
N SER A 77 -17.77 4.78 21.75
CA SER A 77 -19.04 5.36 22.21
C SER A 77 -19.66 4.64 23.41
N PHE A 78 -19.21 3.43 23.70
CA PHE A 78 -19.66 2.64 24.84
C PHE A 78 -18.83 2.88 26.10
N LEU A 79 -17.72 3.63 26.03
CA LEU A 79 -16.85 3.91 27.16
C LEU A 79 -17.46 4.96 28.13
N LYS A 80 -17.14 4.81 29.40
CA LYS A 80 -17.22 5.87 30.41
C LYS A 80 -16.17 6.94 30.16
N VAL A 81 -16.34 8.12 30.69
CA VAL A 81 -15.27 9.12 30.80
C VAL A 81 -14.12 8.51 31.63
N GLY A 82 -12.91 8.54 31.11
CA GLY A 82 -11.72 7.89 31.67
C GLY A 82 -11.60 6.40 31.33
N GLY A 83 -12.48 5.86 30.49
CA GLY A 83 -12.42 4.47 30.04
C GLY A 83 -11.24 4.18 29.11
N ARG A 84 -11.02 2.88 28.86
CA ARG A 84 -9.88 2.34 28.10
C ARG A 84 -10.31 1.59 26.87
N VAL A 85 -9.46 1.60 25.84
CA VAL A 85 -9.62 0.75 24.66
C VAL A 85 -8.38 -0.11 24.46
N GLY A 86 -8.58 -1.40 24.17
CA GLY A 86 -7.55 -2.33 23.73
C GLY A 86 -8.01 -3.05 22.47
N MET A 87 -7.38 -2.79 21.33
CA MET A 87 -7.80 -3.39 20.05
C MET A 87 -6.65 -3.87 19.20
N VAL A 88 -6.85 -5.03 18.58
CA VAL A 88 -6.05 -5.48 17.45
C VAL A 88 -6.54 -4.77 16.21
N LEU A 89 -5.69 -4.03 15.53
CA LEU A 89 -6.03 -3.25 14.35
C LEU A 89 -5.05 -3.54 13.21
N PRO A 90 -5.45 -3.36 11.95
CA PRO A 90 -4.49 -3.51 10.84
C PRO A 90 -3.48 -2.36 10.85
N ALA A 91 -2.26 -2.63 10.38
CA ALA A 91 -1.19 -1.63 10.23
C ALA A 91 -1.59 -0.46 9.30
N GLU A 92 -2.67 -0.60 8.53
CA GLU A 92 -3.31 0.50 7.78
C GLU A 92 -3.63 1.72 8.68
N LEU A 93 -3.88 1.51 9.98
CA LEU A 93 -4.05 2.59 10.96
C LEU A 93 -2.86 3.57 10.92
N LEU A 94 -1.64 3.09 10.73
CA LEU A 94 -0.43 3.91 10.84
C LEU A 94 -0.27 4.88 9.66
N SER A 95 -0.52 4.43 8.43
CA SER A 95 -0.04 5.13 7.24
C SER A 95 -1.10 5.53 6.21
N THR A 96 -2.30 4.91 6.22
CA THR A 96 -3.29 5.19 5.17
C THR A 96 -3.95 6.56 5.36
N ASN A 97 -4.26 7.21 4.22
CA ASN A 97 -4.89 8.53 4.24
C ASN A 97 -6.31 8.50 4.82
N TYR A 98 -7.08 7.44 4.53
CA TYR A 98 -8.43 7.31 5.06
C TYR A 98 -8.47 7.11 6.59
N ALA A 99 -7.36 6.69 7.21
CA ALA A 99 -7.23 6.53 8.65
C ALA A 99 -6.85 7.84 9.38
N ALA A 100 -6.44 8.89 8.66
CA ALA A 100 -6.06 10.16 9.28
C ALA A 100 -7.15 10.76 10.19
N PRO A 101 -8.46 10.75 9.83
CA PRO A 101 -9.52 11.19 10.74
C PRO A 101 -9.62 10.33 12.01
N VAL A 102 -9.31 9.03 11.92
CA VAL A 102 -9.32 8.11 13.08
C VAL A 102 -8.13 8.41 13.98
N ARG A 103 -6.93 8.61 13.43
CA ARG A 103 -5.74 9.00 14.20
C ARG A 103 -5.97 10.33 14.94
N LYS A 104 -6.51 11.31 14.24
CA LYS A 104 -6.89 12.60 14.85
C LYS A 104 -7.90 12.39 15.99
N TYR A 105 -8.93 11.60 15.75
CA TYR A 105 -9.93 11.30 16.77
C TYR A 105 -9.32 10.64 18.02
N LEU A 106 -8.41 9.69 17.85
CA LEU A 106 -7.73 9.04 18.97
C LEU A 106 -6.94 10.07 19.78
N LEU A 107 -6.11 10.91 19.14
CA LEU A 107 -5.35 11.98 19.81
C LEU A 107 -6.24 12.98 20.54
N ASP A 108 -7.38 13.33 19.97
CA ASP A 108 -8.33 14.29 20.56
C ASP A 108 -9.16 13.69 21.70
N SER A 109 -9.36 12.37 21.72
CA SER A 109 -10.32 11.71 22.62
C SER A 109 -9.70 10.99 23.82
N PHE A 110 -8.40 10.67 23.76
CA PHE A 110 -7.71 9.93 24.82
C PHE A 110 -6.55 10.73 25.40
N SER A 111 -6.31 10.57 26.69
CA SER A 111 -5.18 11.23 27.38
C SER A 111 -3.85 10.53 27.16
N SER A 112 -3.85 9.23 26.83
CA SER A 112 -2.67 8.43 26.53
C SER A 112 -2.98 7.40 25.44
N ILE A 113 -2.05 7.24 24.50
CA ILE A 113 -2.17 6.27 23.40
C ILE A 113 -0.83 5.56 23.25
N GLU A 114 -0.90 4.24 23.23
CA GLU A 114 0.22 3.37 22.96
C GLU A 114 -0.12 2.45 21.78
N LEU A 115 0.81 2.30 20.84
CA LEU A 115 0.75 1.35 19.75
C LEU A 115 1.90 0.37 19.88
N ILE A 116 1.57 -0.90 19.88
CA ILE A 116 2.55 -1.99 19.97
C ILE A 116 2.62 -2.68 18.60
N LEU A 117 3.81 -2.69 18.05
CA LEU A 117 4.18 -3.30 16.78
C LEU A 117 4.99 -4.57 17.04
N PHE A 118 4.94 -5.51 16.11
CA PHE A 118 5.69 -6.76 16.20
C PHE A 118 6.56 -6.96 14.96
N GLU A 119 7.82 -7.35 15.14
CA GLU A 119 8.72 -7.72 14.05
C GLU A 119 8.29 -9.04 13.39
N LYS A 120 7.80 -9.99 14.19
CA LYS A 120 7.22 -11.23 13.69
C LYS A 120 5.71 -11.14 13.62
N PRO A 121 5.07 -11.71 12.57
CA PRO A 121 3.62 -11.73 12.48
C PRO A 121 2.96 -12.35 13.74
N VAL A 122 2.02 -11.62 14.33
CA VAL A 122 1.22 -12.12 15.48
C VAL A 122 0.33 -13.29 15.06
N PHE A 123 -0.15 -13.26 13.81
CA PHE A 123 -0.97 -14.29 13.21
C PHE A 123 -0.29 -14.85 11.95
N PRO A 124 0.53 -15.92 12.07
CA PRO A 124 1.34 -16.43 10.94
C PRO A 124 0.52 -16.87 9.72
N GLU A 125 -0.73 -17.27 9.92
CA GLU A 125 -1.64 -17.71 8.85
C GLU A 125 -2.34 -16.55 8.13
N VAL A 126 -2.21 -15.32 8.62
CA VAL A 126 -2.87 -14.13 8.07
C VAL A 126 -1.83 -13.20 7.46
N THR A 127 -2.07 -12.76 6.23
CA THR A 127 -1.17 -11.84 5.51
C THR A 127 -1.28 -10.37 5.96
N GLU A 128 -2.26 -10.04 6.79
CA GLU A 128 -2.47 -8.68 7.29
C GLU A 128 -1.55 -8.42 8.51
N GLU A 129 -0.70 -7.41 8.42
CA GLU A 129 0.05 -6.91 9.56
C GLU A 129 -0.88 -6.21 10.54
N VAL A 130 -0.70 -6.50 11.82
CA VAL A 130 -1.52 -5.93 12.89
C VAL A 130 -0.69 -5.13 13.88
N VAL A 131 -1.36 -4.16 14.50
CA VAL A 131 -0.86 -3.40 15.63
C VAL A 131 -1.81 -3.54 16.80
N LEU A 132 -1.30 -3.53 18.04
CA LEU A 132 -2.15 -3.43 19.21
C LEU A 132 -2.28 -1.96 19.59
N LEU A 133 -3.51 -1.47 19.61
CA LEU A 133 -3.86 -0.17 20.16
C LEU A 133 -4.23 -0.34 21.63
N VAL A 134 -3.56 0.41 22.51
CA VAL A 134 -3.97 0.62 23.90
C VAL A 134 -4.14 2.12 24.10
N ALA A 135 -5.35 2.56 24.44
CA ALA A 135 -5.63 3.96 24.72
C ALA A 135 -6.37 4.11 26.04
N ASP A 136 -5.99 5.08 26.84
CA ASP A 136 -6.49 5.32 28.22
C ASP A 136 -7.00 6.74 28.36
N GLY A 137 -7.92 6.93 29.30
CA GLY A 137 -8.45 8.23 29.68
C GLY A 137 -9.37 8.85 28.63
N PHE A 138 -10.34 8.07 28.10
CA PHE A 138 -11.34 8.57 27.16
C PHE A 138 -12.04 9.82 27.69
N GLN A 139 -12.04 10.89 26.89
CA GLN A 139 -12.61 12.22 27.23
C GLN A 139 -12.03 12.88 28.52
N ARG A 140 -10.84 12.49 28.97
CA ARG A 140 -10.13 13.15 30.09
C ARG A 140 -9.03 14.11 29.65
N GLY A 141 -8.88 14.35 28.37
CA GLY A 141 -7.88 15.21 27.78
C GLY A 141 -7.50 14.76 26.39
N ARG A 142 -6.59 15.49 25.79
CA ARG A 142 -6.01 15.19 24.49
C ARG A 142 -4.63 14.63 24.70
N SER A 143 -4.29 13.56 23.99
CA SER A 143 -2.90 13.13 23.89
C SER A 143 -2.17 14.04 22.91
N GLY A 144 -1.09 14.67 23.34
CA GLY A 144 -0.22 15.45 22.44
C GLY A 144 0.63 14.59 21.52
N SER A 145 0.78 13.30 21.86
CA SER A 145 1.62 12.32 21.17
C SER A 145 1.08 10.91 21.33
N ILE A 146 1.62 9.98 20.55
CA ILE A 146 1.48 8.55 20.78
C ILE A 146 2.81 7.95 21.22
N ARG A 147 2.76 6.92 22.03
CA ARG A 147 3.90 6.07 22.34
C ARG A 147 3.89 4.85 21.41
N LEU A 148 4.96 4.71 20.62
CA LEU A 148 5.15 3.58 19.74
C LEU A 148 6.15 2.61 20.38
N VAL A 149 5.75 1.35 20.55
CA VAL A 149 6.57 0.27 21.12
C VAL A 149 6.75 -0.81 20.07
N GLN A 150 7.99 -1.24 19.84
CA GLN A 150 8.27 -2.35 18.94
C GLN A 150 8.78 -3.55 19.75
N LEU A 151 8.18 -4.72 19.52
CA LEU A 151 8.53 -5.96 20.17
C LEU A 151 8.95 -7.01 19.13
N ALA A 152 9.94 -7.83 19.47
CA ALA A 152 10.40 -8.89 18.58
C ALA A 152 9.27 -9.91 18.25
N ASP A 153 8.46 -10.25 19.26
CA ASP A 153 7.32 -11.14 19.12
C ASP A 153 6.30 -10.94 20.26
N ILE A 154 5.17 -11.64 20.20
CA ILE A 154 4.08 -11.54 21.19
C ILE A 154 4.49 -12.02 22.58
N ASP A 155 5.48 -12.90 22.70
CA ASP A 155 5.93 -13.44 23.99
C ASP A 155 6.66 -12.37 24.83
N LYS A 156 7.03 -11.27 24.20
CA LYS A 156 7.61 -10.09 24.84
C LYS A 156 6.59 -9.10 25.38
N LEU A 157 5.31 -9.34 25.12
CA LEU A 157 4.24 -8.46 25.58
C LEU A 157 4.25 -8.35 27.11
N GLY A 158 4.26 -7.12 27.63
CA GLY A 158 4.36 -6.84 29.06
C GLY A 158 5.80 -6.75 29.60
N ARG A 159 6.81 -7.00 28.78
CA ARG A 159 8.22 -6.70 29.09
C ARG A 159 8.59 -5.39 28.41
N VAL A 160 8.82 -4.35 29.18
CA VAL A 160 9.19 -3.02 28.64
C VAL A 160 10.61 -3.12 28.07
N GLU A 161 10.72 -3.20 26.75
CA GLU A 161 11.97 -2.96 26.01
C GLU A 161 11.97 -1.52 25.52
N ASN A 162 13.11 -0.84 25.65
CA ASN A 162 13.28 0.62 25.62
C ASN A 162 13.21 1.30 24.22
N SER A 163 12.52 0.75 23.25
CA SER A 163 12.36 1.42 21.97
C SER A 163 11.00 2.12 21.90
N THR A 164 10.89 3.30 22.50
CA THR A 164 9.69 4.13 22.42
C THR A 164 9.99 5.38 21.61
N VAL A 165 9.12 5.68 20.65
CA VAL A 165 9.17 6.93 19.87
C VAL A 165 7.88 7.69 20.14
N GLU A 166 7.99 8.97 20.46
CA GLU A 166 6.85 9.87 20.56
C GLU A 166 6.55 10.48 19.18
N VAL A 167 5.31 10.39 18.76
CA VAL A 167 4.85 10.93 17.49
C VAL A 167 3.74 11.95 17.74
N HIS A 168 3.93 13.16 17.27
CA HIS A 168 3.03 14.30 17.52
C HIS A 168 2.07 14.60 16.37
N ASP A 169 2.20 13.94 15.21
CA ASP A 169 1.38 14.18 14.04
C ASP A 169 0.29 13.10 13.88
N TYR A 170 -0.88 13.50 13.36
CA TYR A 170 -1.96 12.60 13.01
C TYR A 170 -1.96 12.17 11.53
N MET A 171 -1.13 12.80 10.70
CA MET A 171 -1.13 12.53 9.25
C MET A 171 -0.62 11.14 8.92
N LYS A 172 0.53 10.77 9.47
CA LYS A 172 1.08 9.42 9.38
C LYS A 172 1.84 9.08 10.65
N TRP A 173 1.69 7.86 11.11
CA TRP A 173 2.48 7.29 12.19
C TRP A 173 3.51 6.34 11.60
N PRO A 174 4.75 6.32 12.10
CA PRO A 174 5.78 5.44 11.58
C PRO A 174 5.39 3.96 11.75
N GLY A 175 5.79 3.14 10.79
CA GLY A 175 5.58 1.67 10.81
C GLY A 175 6.62 0.92 11.63
N GLY A 176 7.50 1.62 12.34
CA GLY A 176 8.54 1.06 13.20
C GLY A 176 9.24 2.14 14.00
N THR A 177 10.01 1.74 14.98
CA THR A 177 10.89 2.61 15.75
C THR A 177 12.22 2.79 15.00
N ALA A 178 12.22 3.48 13.86
CA ALA A 178 13.49 4.00 13.34
C ALA A 178 14.13 4.83 14.45
N ALA A 179 15.39 4.55 14.77
CA ALA A 179 16.09 5.28 15.82
C ALA A 179 15.93 6.79 15.57
N SER A 180 15.56 7.55 16.60
CA SER A 180 15.36 9.00 16.53
C SER A 180 16.54 9.67 15.83
N ASP A 181 17.74 9.22 16.15
CA ASP A 181 19.00 9.70 15.60
C ASP A 181 19.11 9.49 14.08
N ALA A 182 18.63 8.34 13.56
CA ALA A 182 18.65 8.07 12.12
C ALA A 182 17.66 8.99 11.37
N THR A 183 16.51 9.29 11.98
CA THR A 183 15.50 10.19 11.39
C THR A 183 15.98 11.64 11.41
N GLU A 184 16.67 12.05 12.47
CA GLU A 184 17.27 13.36 12.61
C GLU A 184 18.41 13.57 11.61
N LEU A 185 19.33 12.59 11.48
CA LEU A 185 20.37 12.59 10.46
C LEU A 185 19.82 12.62 9.03
N LEU A 186 18.72 11.88 8.77
CA LEU A 186 18.04 11.93 7.48
C LEU A 186 17.49 13.33 7.20
N SER A 187 16.90 13.98 8.19
CA SER A 187 16.35 15.33 8.08
C SER A 187 17.45 16.37 7.81
N GLU A 188 18.59 16.24 8.47
CA GLU A 188 19.76 17.08 8.25
C GLU A 188 20.32 16.86 6.84
N ALA A 189 20.55 15.60 6.42
CA ALA A 189 21.02 15.28 5.09
C ALA A 189 20.03 15.74 3.99
N ALA A 190 18.73 15.68 4.25
CA ALA A 190 17.69 16.14 3.33
C ALA A 190 17.80 17.64 3.03
N SER A 191 18.31 18.43 3.96
CA SER A 191 18.43 19.88 3.78
C SER A 191 19.51 20.30 2.78
N HIS A 192 20.51 19.46 2.52
CA HIS A 192 21.70 19.82 1.75
C HIS A 192 22.07 18.83 0.63
N LEU A 193 21.87 17.54 0.85
CA LEU A 193 22.40 16.49 -0.02
C LEU A 193 21.33 15.71 -0.77
N LEU A 194 20.10 15.74 -0.32
CA LEU A 194 19.02 14.93 -0.85
C LEU A 194 17.92 15.79 -1.47
N VAL A 195 17.23 15.19 -2.42
CA VAL A 195 16.03 15.77 -3.03
C VAL A 195 14.96 14.70 -3.14
N PRO A 196 13.67 15.07 -3.18
CA PRO A 196 12.63 14.12 -3.51
C PRO A 196 12.82 13.62 -4.95
N LEU A 197 12.49 12.36 -5.21
CA LEU A 197 12.63 11.77 -6.54
C LEU A 197 11.87 12.55 -7.62
N SER A 198 10.81 13.28 -7.24
CA SER A 198 10.11 14.22 -8.13
C SER A 198 10.97 15.37 -8.67
N ALA A 199 12.12 15.66 -8.06
CA ALA A 199 13.06 16.64 -8.60
C ALA A 199 13.76 16.15 -9.89
N TYR A 200 13.80 14.85 -10.11
CA TYR A 200 14.36 14.26 -11.33
C TYR A 200 13.32 14.12 -12.45
N GLY A 201 12.02 14.07 -12.11
CA GLY A 201 10.96 13.85 -13.09
C GLY A 201 9.65 13.38 -12.47
N SER A 202 8.80 12.80 -13.28
CA SER A 202 7.47 12.33 -12.87
C SER A 202 7.36 10.81 -12.85
N ILE A 203 6.75 10.27 -11.79
CA ILE A 203 6.48 8.83 -11.64
C ILE A 203 5.03 8.55 -12.00
N HIS A 204 4.84 7.56 -12.86
CA HIS A 204 3.51 7.13 -13.29
C HIS A 204 3.34 5.62 -13.17
N LEU A 205 2.12 5.21 -12.88
CA LEU A 205 1.69 3.82 -12.99
C LEU A 205 1.82 3.35 -14.44
N GLY A 206 2.28 2.12 -14.65
CA GLY A 206 2.26 1.49 -15.96
C GLY A 206 0.85 1.31 -16.51
N ALA A 207 0.75 1.07 -17.80
CA ALA A 207 -0.53 0.93 -18.50
C ALA A 207 -1.39 -0.18 -17.88
N VAL A 208 -2.66 0.10 -17.65
CA VAL A 208 -3.59 -0.86 -17.02
C VAL A 208 -4.28 -1.65 -18.13
N SER A 209 -3.86 -2.88 -18.38
CA SER A 209 -4.49 -3.73 -19.41
C SER A 209 -5.89 -4.20 -19.02
N GLY A 210 -6.13 -4.44 -17.74
CA GLY A 210 -7.36 -5.08 -17.22
C GLY A 210 -7.30 -6.61 -17.24
N ALA A 211 -6.39 -7.20 -18.03
CA ALA A 211 -6.18 -8.64 -18.16
C ALA A 211 -4.73 -8.94 -18.55
N ASN A 212 -3.78 -8.67 -17.63
CA ASN A 212 -2.34 -8.79 -17.94
C ASN A 212 -1.97 -10.16 -18.53
N LYS A 213 -2.57 -11.27 -18.04
CA LYS A 213 -2.30 -12.62 -18.55
C LYS A 213 -2.73 -12.84 -20.01
N PHE A 214 -3.68 -12.05 -20.49
CA PHE A 214 -4.15 -12.11 -21.88
C PHE A 214 -3.31 -11.21 -22.79
N PHE A 215 -3.03 -9.98 -22.35
CA PHE A 215 -2.32 -9.00 -23.20
C PHE A 215 -0.80 -9.14 -23.18
N ALA A 216 -0.21 -9.63 -22.07
CA ALA A 216 1.20 -9.94 -21.99
C ALA A 216 1.42 -11.40 -22.39
N ILE A 217 2.05 -11.63 -23.54
CA ILE A 217 2.23 -12.94 -24.13
C ILE A 217 3.71 -13.33 -24.27
N THR A 218 3.94 -14.63 -24.38
CA THR A 218 5.27 -15.18 -24.67
C THR A 218 5.52 -15.26 -26.18
N THR A 219 6.78 -15.45 -26.59
CA THR A 219 7.14 -15.71 -27.98
C THR A 219 6.44 -16.95 -28.53
N ALA A 220 6.34 -18.02 -27.73
CA ALA A 220 5.64 -19.24 -28.12
C ALA A 220 4.14 -18.99 -28.42
N GLN A 221 3.47 -18.23 -27.54
CA GLN A 221 2.07 -17.84 -27.77
C GLN A 221 1.90 -16.98 -29.03
N ALA A 222 2.79 -16.03 -29.26
CA ALA A 222 2.75 -15.21 -30.46
C ALA A 222 2.92 -16.06 -31.73
N GLN A 223 3.78 -17.06 -31.71
CA GLN A 223 3.97 -18.03 -32.81
C GLN A 223 2.76 -18.94 -32.99
N GLU A 224 2.24 -19.53 -31.91
CA GLU A 224 1.06 -20.41 -31.92
C GLU A 224 -0.13 -19.75 -32.59
N TRP A 225 -0.39 -18.48 -32.26
CA TRP A 225 -1.48 -17.70 -32.84
C TRP A 225 -1.12 -16.99 -34.13
N SER A 226 0.12 -17.13 -34.60
CA SER A 226 0.65 -16.45 -35.81
C SER A 226 0.46 -14.93 -35.76
N ILE A 227 0.65 -14.33 -34.57
CA ILE A 227 0.49 -12.87 -34.35
C ILE A 227 1.66 -12.14 -35.00
N PRO A 228 1.39 -11.18 -35.92
CA PRO A 228 2.43 -10.40 -36.57
C PRO A 228 3.24 -9.55 -35.59
N ARG A 229 4.52 -9.35 -35.86
CA ARG A 229 5.44 -8.57 -35.00
C ARG A 229 4.98 -7.11 -34.86
N GLU A 230 4.36 -6.57 -35.88
CA GLU A 230 3.85 -5.20 -35.97
C GLU A 230 2.71 -4.91 -35.00
N GLU A 231 2.04 -5.97 -34.51
CA GLU A 231 0.96 -5.89 -33.52
C GLU A 231 1.43 -6.24 -32.10
N LEU A 232 2.75 -6.26 -31.90
CA LEU A 232 3.39 -6.57 -30.63
C LEU A 232 4.39 -5.47 -30.25
N LEU A 233 4.33 -5.02 -28.99
CA LEU A 233 5.35 -4.15 -28.41
C LEU A 233 6.27 -4.95 -27.48
N SER A 234 7.53 -4.54 -27.43
CA SER A 234 8.51 -5.08 -26.49
C SER A 234 8.15 -4.67 -25.06
N LEU A 235 7.84 -5.62 -24.21
CA LEU A 235 7.26 -5.43 -22.88
C LEU A 235 8.26 -5.80 -21.77
N CYS A 236 8.40 -4.94 -20.77
CA CYS A 236 8.93 -5.33 -19.47
C CYS A 236 7.96 -6.34 -18.85
N PRO A 237 8.34 -7.60 -18.63
CA PRO A 237 7.45 -8.64 -18.13
C PRO A 237 6.73 -8.24 -16.84
N PRO A 238 5.50 -8.70 -16.60
CA PRO A 238 4.81 -8.45 -15.33
C PRO A 238 5.62 -8.97 -14.13
N GLY A 239 5.66 -8.17 -13.05
CA GLY A 239 6.46 -8.44 -11.86
C GLY A 239 7.75 -7.65 -11.83
N SER A 240 8.54 -7.79 -10.74
CA SER A 240 9.71 -6.96 -10.48
C SER A 240 11.02 -7.74 -10.30
N ARG A 241 10.98 -9.08 -10.33
CA ARG A 241 12.18 -9.90 -10.04
C ARG A 241 13.34 -9.69 -11.02
N HIS A 242 13.03 -9.37 -12.27
CA HIS A 242 14.01 -9.11 -13.35
C HIS A 242 14.51 -7.64 -13.34
N LEU A 243 13.99 -6.79 -12.47
CA LEU A 243 14.37 -5.38 -12.32
C LEU A 243 15.31 -5.14 -11.14
N ARG A 244 16.04 -6.17 -10.67
CA ARG A 244 16.98 -6.04 -9.55
C ARG A 244 18.35 -5.50 -9.95
N ASN A 245 18.67 -5.56 -11.24
CA ASN A 245 19.87 -4.97 -11.79
C ASN A 245 19.72 -3.45 -11.92
N LEU A 246 20.84 -2.74 -12.03
CA LEU A 246 20.84 -1.28 -12.22
C LEU A 246 20.28 -0.88 -13.59
N ARG A 247 20.39 -1.76 -14.56
CA ARG A 247 19.96 -1.53 -15.96
C ARG A 247 19.29 -2.78 -16.51
N LEU A 248 18.29 -2.59 -17.36
CA LEU A 248 17.68 -3.63 -18.19
C LEU A 248 18.08 -3.37 -19.64
N THR A 249 19.09 -4.10 -20.09
CA THR A 249 19.67 -3.94 -21.42
C THR A 249 18.91 -4.75 -22.47
N GLN A 250 19.21 -4.49 -23.75
CA GLN A 250 18.65 -5.28 -24.86
C GLN A 250 19.02 -6.77 -24.73
N ARG A 251 20.22 -7.09 -24.28
CA ARG A 251 20.66 -8.47 -24.02
C ARG A 251 19.84 -9.14 -22.91
N ASP A 252 19.57 -8.43 -21.83
CA ASP A 252 18.72 -8.94 -20.75
C ASP A 252 17.30 -9.21 -21.24
N TYR A 253 16.75 -8.32 -22.06
CA TYR A 253 15.44 -8.50 -22.68
C TYR A 253 15.40 -9.75 -23.58
N GLU A 254 16.38 -9.96 -24.42
CA GLU A 254 16.50 -11.16 -25.26
C GLU A 254 16.55 -12.44 -24.42
N GLN A 255 17.27 -12.43 -23.30
CA GLN A 255 17.26 -13.55 -22.36
C GLN A 255 15.88 -13.80 -21.75
N LEU A 256 15.13 -12.75 -21.41
CA LEU A 256 13.75 -12.90 -20.91
C LEU A 256 12.83 -13.54 -21.96
N LEU A 257 12.98 -13.17 -23.23
CA LEU A 257 12.26 -13.81 -24.34
C LEU A 257 12.61 -15.31 -24.47
N LEU A 258 13.89 -15.64 -24.43
CA LEU A 258 14.39 -17.03 -24.48
C LEU A 258 13.91 -17.88 -23.29
N GLN A 259 13.77 -17.28 -22.12
CA GLN A 259 13.23 -17.91 -20.92
C GLN A 259 11.69 -18.10 -20.97
N GLY A 260 11.04 -17.73 -22.05
CA GLY A 260 9.59 -17.83 -22.20
C GLY A 260 8.80 -16.90 -21.29
N LYS A 261 9.38 -15.75 -20.91
CA LYS A 261 8.65 -14.74 -20.14
C LYS A 261 7.61 -14.03 -21.00
N GLN A 262 6.56 -13.52 -20.38
CA GLN A 262 5.53 -12.68 -21.02
C GLN A 262 6.11 -11.29 -21.34
N ALA A 263 7.00 -11.24 -22.31
CA ALA A 263 7.80 -10.06 -22.68
C ALA A 263 7.32 -9.38 -23.96
N LEU A 264 6.17 -9.77 -24.47
CA LEU A 264 5.49 -9.14 -25.62
C LEU A 264 4.12 -8.63 -25.18
N LEU A 265 3.80 -7.39 -25.52
CA LEU A 265 2.48 -6.81 -25.29
C LEU A 265 1.69 -6.89 -26.61
N LEU A 266 0.54 -7.57 -26.59
CA LEU A 266 -0.42 -7.48 -27.68
C LEU A 266 -0.96 -6.04 -27.77
N TYR A 267 -0.67 -5.39 -28.87
CA TYR A 267 -1.03 -3.99 -29.12
C TYR A 267 -1.46 -3.79 -30.57
N PRO A 268 -2.68 -4.27 -30.91
CA PRO A 268 -3.17 -4.24 -32.27
C PRO A 268 -3.33 -2.82 -32.81
N ASN A 269 -3.17 -2.69 -34.13
CA ASN A 269 -3.57 -1.52 -34.89
C ASN A 269 -5.09 -1.32 -34.88
N ASP A 270 -5.57 -0.24 -35.48
CA ASP A 270 -7.02 0.04 -35.61
C ASP A 270 -7.76 -1.06 -36.36
N GLU A 271 -7.10 -1.66 -37.35
CA GLU A 271 -7.56 -2.82 -38.09
C GLU A 271 -6.65 -4.04 -37.77
N PRO A 272 -6.98 -4.83 -36.77
CA PRO A 272 -6.21 -6.02 -36.42
C PRO A 272 -6.13 -7.02 -37.56
N SER A 273 -5.00 -7.69 -37.70
CA SER A 273 -4.83 -8.81 -38.64
C SER A 273 -5.81 -9.95 -38.33
N ASP A 274 -6.04 -10.84 -39.30
CA ASP A 274 -6.92 -12.00 -39.08
C ASP A 274 -6.44 -12.90 -37.94
N ALA A 275 -5.13 -13.03 -37.75
CA ALA A 275 -4.54 -13.77 -36.66
C ALA A 275 -4.91 -13.15 -35.30
N VAL A 276 -4.75 -11.84 -35.19
CA VAL A 276 -5.11 -11.11 -33.96
C VAL A 276 -6.61 -11.09 -33.75
N ARG A 277 -7.43 -10.97 -34.80
CA ARG A 277 -8.89 -11.08 -34.67
C ARG A 277 -9.31 -12.44 -34.08
N ARG A 278 -8.70 -13.55 -34.54
CA ARG A 278 -8.96 -14.89 -33.95
C ARG A 278 -8.59 -14.93 -32.47
N TYR A 279 -7.45 -14.34 -32.09
CA TYR A 279 -7.03 -14.27 -30.68
C TYR A 279 -7.97 -13.42 -29.84
N LEU A 280 -8.43 -12.27 -30.35
CA LEU A 280 -9.40 -11.41 -29.68
C LEU A 280 -10.76 -12.08 -29.50
N ASN A 281 -11.25 -12.81 -30.54
CA ASN A 281 -12.49 -13.58 -30.45
C ASN A 281 -12.37 -14.69 -29.39
N TRP A 282 -11.24 -15.40 -29.34
CA TRP A 282 -10.97 -16.34 -28.26
C TRP A 282 -11.01 -15.65 -26.89
N GLY A 283 -10.50 -14.42 -26.78
CA GLY A 283 -10.59 -13.62 -25.58
C GLY A 283 -12.03 -13.28 -25.19
N GLU A 284 -12.89 -12.97 -26.17
CA GLU A 284 -14.32 -12.72 -25.94
C GLU A 284 -15.04 -13.99 -25.47
N ASP A 285 -14.79 -15.12 -26.12
CA ASP A 285 -15.36 -16.42 -25.74
C ASP A 285 -14.97 -16.83 -24.30
N ASN A 286 -13.79 -16.38 -23.83
CA ASN A 286 -13.32 -16.60 -22.47
C ASN A 286 -13.63 -15.44 -21.49
N GLY A 287 -14.46 -14.47 -21.89
CA GLY A 287 -14.94 -13.39 -21.05
C GLY A 287 -13.92 -12.32 -20.68
N ILE A 288 -12.79 -12.22 -21.38
CA ILE A 288 -11.75 -11.23 -21.13
C ILE A 288 -12.28 -9.79 -21.31
N ASN A 289 -13.10 -9.57 -22.34
CA ASN A 289 -13.78 -8.33 -22.64
C ASN A 289 -14.71 -7.85 -21.52
N LEU A 290 -15.19 -8.77 -20.65
CA LEU A 290 -16.08 -8.46 -19.50
C LEU A 290 -15.31 -7.94 -18.30
N ALA A 291 -13.98 -8.06 -18.27
CA ALA A 291 -13.17 -7.50 -17.20
C ALA A 291 -13.39 -5.97 -17.11
N TYR A 292 -13.47 -5.45 -15.88
CA TYR A 292 -13.89 -4.05 -15.63
C TYR A 292 -13.19 -3.02 -16.53
N LYS A 293 -11.87 -3.11 -16.67
CA LYS A 293 -11.11 -2.17 -17.51
C LYS A 293 -11.29 -2.43 -19.01
N CYS A 294 -11.51 -3.66 -19.43
CA CYS A 294 -11.76 -3.98 -20.83
C CYS A 294 -13.13 -3.46 -21.28
N ARG A 295 -14.21 -3.78 -20.56
CA ARG A 295 -15.58 -3.37 -20.90
C ARG A 295 -15.80 -1.85 -20.96
N THR A 296 -14.91 -1.06 -20.34
CA THR A 296 -15.02 0.43 -20.35
C THR A 296 -14.35 1.08 -21.56
N ARG A 297 -13.78 0.28 -22.48
CA ARG A 297 -13.02 0.76 -23.64
C ARG A 297 -13.78 0.46 -24.95
N LYS A 298 -13.48 1.25 -25.97
CA LYS A 298 -13.97 1.05 -27.33
C LYS A 298 -12.82 1.31 -28.31
N PRO A 299 -12.30 0.26 -28.94
CA PRO A 299 -12.56 -1.17 -28.72
C PRO A 299 -11.98 -1.67 -27.39
N TRP A 300 -12.52 -2.79 -26.85
CA TRP A 300 -12.19 -3.31 -25.52
C TRP A 300 -10.71 -3.68 -25.34
N TRP A 301 -10.03 -4.08 -26.39
CA TRP A 301 -8.63 -4.47 -26.39
C TRP A 301 -7.65 -3.30 -26.40
N ARG A 302 -8.09 -2.07 -26.69
CA ARG A 302 -7.20 -0.91 -26.76
C ARG A 302 -6.73 -0.50 -25.37
N ILE A 303 -5.43 -0.63 -25.14
CA ILE A 303 -4.81 -0.27 -23.86
C ILE A 303 -4.31 1.18 -23.96
N PRO A 304 -4.90 2.13 -23.22
CA PRO A 304 -4.45 3.51 -23.24
C PRO A 304 -3.17 3.69 -22.40
N GLY A 305 -2.40 4.73 -22.74
CA GLY A 305 -1.28 5.18 -21.93
C GLY A 305 -0.05 4.26 -21.94
N VAL A 306 0.08 3.40 -22.94
CA VAL A 306 1.29 2.61 -23.16
C VAL A 306 2.44 3.53 -23.56
N ARG A 307 3.52 3.54 -22.78
CA ARG A 307 4.67 4.44 -22.94
C ARG A 307 5.97 3.74 -22.58
N VAL A 308 7.08 4.29 -23.05
CA VAL A 308 8.44 3.91 -22.64
C VAL A 308 8.90 4.90 -21.57
N CYS A 309 9.35 4.42 -20.41
CA CYS A 309 9.93 5.26 -19.36
C CYS A 309 11.45 5.27 -19.43
N ASP A 310 12.08 6.22 -18.76
CA ASP A 310 13.56 6.26 -18.62
C ASP A 310 14.08 5.23 -17.61
N LEU A 311 13.36 5.06 -16.48
CA LEU A 311 13.68 4.04 -15.48
C LEU A 311 12.38 3.36 -15.00
N PHE A 312 12.48 2.06 -14.75
CA PHE A 312 11.47 1.31 -14.03
C PHE A 312 11.63 1.52 -12.53
N PHE A 313 10.51 1.62 -11.80
CA PHE A 313 10.48 1.71 -10.34
C PHE A 313 9.65 0.56 -9.76
N THR A 314 10.26 -0.24 -8.87
CA THR A 314 9.56 -1.32 -8.19
C THR A 314 8.77 -0.77 -7.00
N TYR A 315 7.46 -0.99 -6.98
CA TYR A 315 6.58 -0.37 -5.98
C TYR A 315 6.11 -1.33 -4.87
N MET A 316 6.30 -2.63 -5.04
CA MET A 316 6.01 -3.66 -4.04
C MET A 316 7.33 -4.37 -3.69
N ASN A 317 7.86 -4.12 -2.51
CA ASN A 317 9.24 -4.47 -2.18
C ASN A 317 9.33 -5.17 -0.83
N GLY A 318 10.09 -6.27 -0.75
CA GLY A 318 10.38 -6.95 0.51
C GLY A 318 11.60 -6.38 1.25
N ILE A 319 12.54 -5.76 0.54
CA ILE A 319 13.75 -5.17 1.16
C ILE A 319 13.74 -3.66 0.97
N GLY A 320 13.46 -3.18 -0.24
CA GLY A 320 13.43 -1.77 -0.56
C GLY A 320 13.11 -1.55 -2.04
N PRO A 321 12.79 -0.31 -2.44
CA PRO A 321 12.52 0.02 -3.83
C PRO A 321 13.80 -0.11 -4.67
N ASN A 322 13.62 -0.42 -5.94
CA ASN A 322 14.68 -0.40 -6.92
C ASN A 322 14.32 0.49 -8.10
N LEU A 323 15.28 1.22 -8.61
CA LEU A 323 15.24 1.89 -9.89
C LEU A 323 16.14 1.14 -10.86
N CYS A 324 15.62 0.85 -12.06
CA CYS A 324 16.33 0.11 -13.09
C CYS A 324 16.26 0.89 -14.42
N ALA A 325 17.38 1.29 -14.98
CA ALA A 325 17.39 2.02 -16.24
C ALA A 325 16.82 1.16 -17.38
N ASN A 326 15.92 1.74 -18.18
CA ASN A 326 15.26 1.07 -19.31
C ASN A 326 16.08 1.24 -20.58
N ASP A 327 17.21 0.53 -20.69
CA ASP A 327 18.10 0.63 -21.85
C ASP A 327 17.56 -0.14 -23.08
N ALA A 328 16.67 -1.10 -22.85
CA ALA A 328 16.02 -1.85 -23.92
C ALA A 328 14.79 -1.13 -24.53
N GLY A 329 14.39 0.03 -24.00
CA GLY A 329 13.26 0.79 -24.54
C GLY A 329 11.91 0.07 -24.43
N LEU A 330 11.68 -0.65 -23.35
CA LEU A 330 10.48 -1.46 -23.17
C LEU A 330 9.30 -0.62 -22.69
N VAL A 331 8.09 -0.97 -23.17
CA VAL A 331 6.86 -0.52 -22.55
C VAL A 331 6.58 -1.32 -21.27
N PHE A 332 5.63 -0.87 -20.42
CA PHE A 332 5.36 -1.52 -19.14
C PHE A 332 3.89 -1.42 -18.73
N LEU A 333 3.45 -2.41 -17.96
CA LEU A 333 2.12 -2.49 -17.39
C LEU A 333 2.14 -2.11 -15.89
N ASN A 334 0.97 -2.06 -15.29
CA ASN A 334 0.72 -1.64 -13.91
C ASN A 334 1.32 -2.53 -12.81
N SER A 335 2.17 -3.48 -13.15
CA SER A 335 2.97 -4.25 -12.20
C SER A 335 4.24 -3.53 -11.73
N VAL A 336 4.61 -2.45 -12.40
CA VAL A 336 5.72 -1.55 -12.06
C VAL A 336 5.33 -0.11 -12.35
N HIS A 337 6.04 0.85 -11.75
CA HIS A 337 5.94 2.26 -12.13
C HIS A 337 7.05 2.63 -13.11
N GLY A 338 6.88 3.72 -13.82
CA GLY A 338 7.91 4.31 -14.68
C GLY A 338 8.24 5.72 -14.25
N LEU A 339 9.53 6.01 -14.13
CA LEU A 339 10.04 7.37 -13.95
C LEU A 339 10.35 7.96 -15.34
N PHE A 340 9.77 9.12 -15.61
CA PHE A 340 9.98 9.95 -16.79
C PHE A 340 10.83 11.14 -16.36
N VAL A 341 12.09 11.11 -16.72
CA VAL A 341 13.10 12.06 -16.26
C VAL A 341 13.05 13.34 -17.08
N HIS A 342 13.30 14.48 -16.43
CA HIS A 342 13.51 15.74 -17.15
C HIS A 342 14.65 15.61 -18.15
N PRO A 343 14.51 16.12 -19.40
CA PRO A 343 15.50 15.90 -20.47
C PRO A 343 16.93 16.23 -20.07
N GLU A 344 17.12 17.31 -19.32
CA GLU A 344 18.42 17.81 -18.86
C GLU A 344 19.10 16.91 -17.80
N LEU A 345 18.35 16.07 -17.11
CA LEU A 345 18.84 15.18 -16.07
C LEU A 345 18.91 13.71 -16.53
N ARG A 346 18.51 13.40 -17.75
CA ARG A 346 18.28 12.02 -18.21
C ARG A 346 19.52 11.13 -18.08
N GLU A 347 20.68 11.59 -18.51
CA GLU A 347 21.92 10.81 -18.46
C GLU A 347 22.33 10.55 -17.00
N VAL A 348 22.43 11.59 -16.20
CA VAL A 348 22.79 11.51 -14.78
C VAL A 348 21.80 10.62 -14.01
N ALA A 349 20.50 10.80 -14.23
CA ALA A 349 19.49 10.02 -13.54
C ALA A 349 19.56 8.51 -13.85
N ARG A 350 19.84 8.15 -15.12
CA ARG A 350 19.95 6.74 -15.53
C ARG A 350 21.16 6.02 -14.92
N GLU A 351 22.18 6.76 -14.54
CA GLU A 351 23.37 6.24 -13.86
C GLU A 351 23.28 6.31 -12.35
N LEU A 352 22.88 7.46 -11.81
CA LEU A 352 22.90 7.73 -10.37
C LEU A 352 21.73 7.09 -9.63
N LEU A 353 20.50 7.19 -10.14
CA LEU A 353 19.33 6.80 -9.37
C LEU A 353 19.24 5.28 -9.07
N PRO A 354 19.65 4.37 -9.97
CA PRO A 354 19.71 2.96 -9.62
C PRO A 354 20.67 2.67 -8.45
N LEU A 355 21.79 3.37 -8.38
CA LEU A 355 22.75 3.26 -7.27
C LEU A 355 22.22 3.90 -5.99
N ALA A 356 21.57 5.06 -6.10
CA ALA A 356 20.99 5.77 -4.97
C ALA A 356 19.97 4.91 -4.20
N CYS A 357 19.17 4.09 -4.89
CA CYS A 357 18.23 3.17 -4.25
C CYS A 357 18.89 2.08 -3.38
N LEU A 358 20.17 1.84 -3.54
CA LEU A 358 20.91 0.87 -2.72
C LEU A 358 21.45 1.51 -1.43
N SER A 359 21.35 2.82 -1.27
CA SER A 359 21.84 3.53 -0.07
C SER A 359 20.90 3.32 1.11
N SER A 360 21.47 3.21 2.33
CA SER A 360 20.68 3.15 3.58
C SER A 360 19.80 4.38 3.78
N VAL A 361 20.22 5.53 3.30
CA VAL A 361 19.48 6.80 3.35
C VAL A 361 18.17 6.71 2.54
N THR A 362 18.24 6.23 1.29
CA THR A 362 17.05 6.05 0.45
C THR A 362 16.17 4.92 0.99
N LEU A 363 16.74 3.85 1.54
CA LEU A 363 15.98 2.78 2.19
C LEU A 363 15.21 3.29 3.42
N LEU A 364 15.85 4.06 4.29
CA LEU A 364 15.20 4.69 5.44
C LEU A 364 14.08 5.65 4.99
N SER A 365 14.35 6.48 3.98
CA SER A 365 13.32 7.34 3.38
C SER A 365 12.15 6.53 2.83
N ALA A 366 12.40 5.38 2.22
CA ALA A 366 11.36 4.50 1.70
C ALA A 366 10.48 3.94 2.82
N GLU A 367 11.05 3.52 3.93
CA GLU A 367 10.29 3.05 5.11
C GLU A 367 9.42 4.15 5.71
N LEU A 368 9.95 5.37 5.85
CA LEU A 368 9.19 6.50 6.38
C LEU A 368 8.09 7.00 5.44
N THR A 369 8.27 6.86 4.13
CA THR A 369 7.35 7.37 3.11
C THR A 369 6.34 6.32 2.66
N GLY A 370 6.76 5.08 2.57
CA GLY A 370 5.98 3.95 2.06
C GLY A 370 4.84 3.52 2.98
N ARG A 371 4.11 2.53 2.53
CA ARG A 371 3.04 1.89 3.29
C ARG A 371 3.40 0.44 3.55
N SER A 372 3.26 0.00 4.78
CA SER A 372 3.31 -1.43 5.08
C SER A 372 2.15 -2.15 4.39
N TYR A 373 2.46 -3.25 3.74
CA TYR A 373 1.50 -4.08 3.02
C TYR A 373 1.80 -5.54 3.37
N GLY A 374 0.92 -6.18 4.07
CA GLY A 374 1.06 -7.50 4.69
C GLY A 374 2.20 -8.41 4.19
N GLY A 375 2.81 -9.16 5.11
CA GLY A 375 3.95 -10.03 4.81
C GLY A 375 5.30 -9.31 4.66
N GLY A 376 5.50 -8.18 5.33
CA GLY A 376 6.75 -7.42 5.31
C GLY A 376 7.00 -6.70 3.98
N ILE A 377 5.96 -6.45 3.20
CA ILE A 377 6.08 -5.76 1.91
C ILE A 377 5.90 -4.25 2.11
N LEU A 378 6.89 -3.48 1.68
CA LEU A 378 6.81 -2.04 1.56
C LEU A 378 6.21 -1.65 0.21
N LYS A 379 5.12 -0.90 0.23
CA LYS A 379 4.43 -0.41 -0.96
C LYS A 379 4.63 1.09 -1.13
N LEU A 380 5.03 1.50 -2.33
CA LEU A 380 5.27 2.88 -2.71
C LEU A 380 4.42 3.20 -3.95
N GLU A 381 3.22 3.74 -3.78
CA GLU A 381 2.41 4.25 -4.88
C GLU A 381 3.08 5.50 -5.51
N PRO A 382 2.69 5.96 -6.70
CA PRO A 382 3.38 7.06 -7.37
C PRO A 382 3.60 8.32 -6.51
N ARG A 383 2.65 8.64 -5.62
CA ARG A 383 2.77 9.79 -4.73
C ARG A 383 3.83 9.58 -3.64
N GLU A 384 3.87 8.41 -3.02
CA GLU A 384 4.89 8.06 -2.04
C GLU A 384 6.27 7.98 -2.72
N ALA A 385 6.34 7.33 -3.88
CA ALA A 385 7.56 7.22 -4.67
C ALA A 385 8.11 8.60 -5.08
N SER A 386 7.25 9.56 -5.42
CA SER A 386 7.66 10.93 -5.77
C SER A 386 8.35 11.66 -4.61
N ASN A 387 8.02 11.30 -3.36
CA ASN A 387 8.60 11.90 -2.15
C ASN A 387 9.82 11.13 -1.62
N LEU A 388 10.20 10.02 -2.26
CA LEU A 388 11.39 9.26 -1.87
C LEU A 388 12.63 10.14 -1.97
N LEU A 389 13.38 10.25 -0.88
CA LEU A 389 14.62 11.03 -0.86
C LEU A 389 15.75 10.25 -1.53
N VAL A 390 16.41 10.90 -2.47
CA VAL A 390 17.56 10.40 -3.25
C VAL A 390 18.63 11.46 -3.31
N ALA A 391 19.84 11.07 -3.67
CA ALA A 391 20.96 12.01 -3.86
C ALA A 391 20.57 13.14 -4.82
N SER A 392 21.01 14.36 -4.53
CA SER A 392 20.76 15.53 -5.38
C SER A 392 21.54 15.40 -6.71
N PRO A 393 20.97 15.78 -7.86
CA PRO A 393 21.70 15.81 -9.13
C PRO A 393 22.78 16.87 -9.20
N LYS A 394 22.91 17.70 -8.17
CA LYS A 394 23.94 18.74 -8.05
C LYS A 394 25.18 18.26 -7.29
N LEU A 395 25.16 17.04 -6.75
CA LEU A 395 26.31 16.38 -6.15
C LEU A 395 27.13 15.67 -7.23
#